data_e28cc8da514599bbeb97b59718145e95
#
_entry.id   e28cc8da514599bbeb97b59718145e95
#
_cell.length_a   1.000
_cell.length_b   1.000
_cell.length_c   1.000
_cell.angle_alpha   90.00
_cell.angle_beta   90.00
_cell.angle_gamma   90.00
#
_symmetry.space_group_name_H-M   'P 1'
#
loop_
_entity.id
_entity.type
_entity.pdbx_description
1 polymer ?
#
loop_
_entity_poly.entity_id
_entity_poly.type
_entity_poly.pdbx_seq_one_letter_code
_entity_poly.pdbx_strand_id
1 'polypeptide(L)'
;MSNTNSENKVIDSKNFIEVIGEVIELMPAASFKVLLENGHEILAHLSGKMRMNRIRLLPGDKVKVEMSPYDLSKGRITYRV
;
A
#
# COMPACT_ATOMS: atom_id res chain seq x y z
N MET A 1 29.35 4.58 5.09
CA MET A 1 28.66 4.62 5.12
C MET A 1 28.18 4.33 5.08
N SER A 2 27.98 4.49 5.35
CA SER A 2 27.07 4.49 5.36
C SER A 2 26.57 4.15 5.24
N ASN A 3 26.57 4.19 5.40
CA ASN A 3 25.71 4.01 5.26
C ASN A 3 25.32 3.33 5.13
N THR A 4 25.44 3.21 5.39
CA THR A 4 24.72 2.78 5.29
C THR A 4 24.32 2.21 5.37
N ASN A 5 24.30 2.19 5.72
CA ASN A 5 23.53 1.92 5.83
C ASN A 5 22.94 1.72 5.81
N SER A 6 23.11 1.78 6.10
CA SER A 6 22.19 1.85 6.08
C SER A 6 21.71 1.57 5.50
N GLU A 7 21.78 1.58 5.39
CA GLU A 7 21.00 1.46 4.87
C GLU A 7 20.32 0.92 4.68
N ASN A 8 20.07 0.65 5.05
CA ASN A 8 19.22 0.07 5.07
C ASN A 8 18.60 0.13 5.32
N LYS A 9 19.10 0.23 5.14
CA LYS A 9 18.40 0.49 5.85
C LYS A 9 17.24 0.61 6.03
N VAL A 10 17.48 0.65 6.12
CA VAL A 10 16.15 1.06 6.56
C VAL A 10 15.41 1.72 5.43
N ILE A 11 14.34 1.14 5.03
CA ILE A 11 13.45 1.80 4.09
C ILE A 11 12.55 2.71 4.90
N ASP A 12 12.74 4.00 4.76
CA ASP A 12 11.88 4.95 5.41
C ASP A 12 10.80 5.42 4.44
N SER A 13 9.95 6.30 4.89
CA SER A 13 8.81 6.73 4.10
C SER A 13 9.23 7.45 2.81
N LYS A 14 10.44 7.98 2.76
CA LYS A 14 10.93 8.66 1.56
C LYS A 14 11.17 7.72 0.41
N ASN A 15 11.35 6.43 0.71
CA ASN A 15 11.65 5.44 -0.31
C ASN A 15 10.41 4.71 -0.80
N PHE A 16 9.25 5.03 -0.26
CA PHE A 16 8.01 4.43 -0.74
C PHE A 16 7.49 5.16 -1.95
N ILE A 17 6.89 4.39 -2.84
CA ILE A 17 6.20 4.93 -4.01
C ILE A 17 4.73 5.03 -3.64
N GLU A 18 4.13 6.19 -3.87
CA GLU A 18 2.70 6.36 -3.66
C GLU A 18 1.98 6.30 -5.00
N VAL A 19 0.98 5.46 -5.07
CA VAL A 19 0.16 5.33 -6.28
C VAL A 19 -1.30 5.28 -5.89
N ILE A 20 -2.15 5.64 -6.83
CA ILE A 20 -3.60 5.56 -6.65
C ILE A 20 -4.07 4.27 -7.31
N GLY A 21 -4.98 3.59 -6.65
CA GLY A 21 -5.59 2.40 -7.19
C GLY A 21 -7.04 2.29 -6.78
N GLU A 22 -7.69 1.25 -7.25
CA GLU A 22 -9.08 0.98 -6.94
C GLU A 22 -9.18 -0.40 -6.32
N VAL A 23 -9.91 -0.49 -5.21
CA VAL A 23 -10.18 -1.78 -4.58
C VAL A 23 -11.10 -2.56 -5.51
N ILE A 24 -10.68 -3.76 -5.90
CA ILE A 24 -11.48 -4.60 -6.79
C ILE A 24 -12.00 -5.85 -6.11
N GLU A 25 -11.38 -6.25 -5.00
CA GLU A 25 -11.80 -7.46 -4.32
C GLU A 25 -11.36 -7.42 -2.86
N LEU A 26 -12.23 -7.89 -1.98
CA LEU A 26 -11.89 -8.07 -0.57
C LEU A 26 -11.29 -9.46 -0.41
N MET A 27 -10.16 -9.54 0.27
CA MET A 27 -9.43 -10.77 0.45
C MET A 27 -9.43 -11.15 1.93
N PRO A 28 -9.12 -12.39 2.27
CA PRO A 28 -9.02 -12.78 3.69
C PRO A 28 -7.95 -11.99 4.42
N ALA A 29 -8.07 -11.99 5.76
CA ALA A 29 -7.08 -11.38 6.66
C ALA A 29 -6.93 -9.88 6.45
N ALA A 30 -8.05 -9.20 6.20
CA ALA A 30 -8.07 -7.74 6.04
C ALA A 30 -7.15 -7.27 4.90
N SER A 31 -7.05 -8.07 3.87
CA SER A 31 -6.29 -7.73 2.67
C SER A 31 -7.24 -7.32 1.55
N PHE A 32 -6.71 -6.65 0.55
CA PHE A 32 -7.50 -6.15 -0.56
C PHE A 32 -6.72 -6.34 -1.84
N LYS A 33 -7.42 -6.73 -2.89
CA LYS A 33 -6.82 -6.69 -4.21
C LYS A 33 -7.10 -5.31 -4.79
N VAL A 34 -6.04 -4.63 -5.20
CA VAL A 34 -6.13 -3.25 -5.69
C VAL A 34 -5.58 -3.20 -7.11
N LEU A 35 -6.34 -2.62 -8.00
CA LEU A 35 -5.91 -2.39 -9.37
C LEU A 35 -5.32 -1.00 -9.45
N LEU A 36 -4.04 -0.94 -9.77
CA LEU A 36 -3.33 0.33 -9.88
C LEU A 36 -3.62 0.99 -11.22
N GLU A 37 -3.37 2.29 -11.29
CA GLU A 37 -3.61 3.04 -12.52
C GLU A 37 -2.80 2.53 -13.70
N ASN A 38 -1.65 1.91 -13.44
CA ASN A 38 -0.84 1.34 -14.50
C ASN A 38 -1.30 -0.04 -14.96
N GLY A 39 -2.41 -0.54 -14.42
CA GLY A 39 -2.96 -1.82 -14.83
C GLY A 39 -2.49 -3.01 -14.01
N HIS A 40 -1.57 -2.81 -13.09
CA HIS A 40 -1.10 -3.90 -12.23
C HIS A 40 -2.06 -4.12 -11.08
N GLU A 41 -2.23 -5.39 -10.70
CA GLU A 41 -2.98 -5.75 -9.51
C GLU A 41 -1.99 -6.09 -8.40
N ILE A 42 -2.27 -5.57 -7.21
CA ILE A 42 -1.43 -5.84 -6.06
C ILE A 42 -2.29 -6.30 -4.88
N LEU A 43 -1.64 -6.93 -3.93
CA LEU A 43 -2.26 -7.27 -2.66
C LEU A 43 -1.90 -6.18 -1.66
N ALA A 44 -2.90 -5.57 -1.04
CA ALA A 44 -2.68 -4.46 -0.15
C ALA A 44 -3.32 -4.72 1.21
N HIS A 45 -2.71 -4.16 2.24
CA HIS A 45 -3.22 -4.22 3.61
C HIS A 45 -3.47 -2.80 4.08
N LEU A 46 -4.34 -2.66 5.06
CA LEU A 46 -4.56 -1.35 5.68
C LEU A 46 -3.34 -0.95 6.48
N SER A 47 -3.00 0.34 6.44
CA SER A 47 -1.99 0.89 7.33
C SER A 47 -2.51 0.83 8.77
N GLY A 48 -1.59 0.97 9.74
CA GLY A 48 -1.99 0.99 11.13
C GLY A 48 -2.99 2.10 11.43
N LYS A 49 -2.77 3.28 10.84
CA LYS A 49 -3.65 4.40 11.03
C LYS A 49 -5.06 4.11 10.52
N MET A 50 -5.16 3.49 9.36
CA MET A 50 -6.45 3.14 8.78
C MET A 50 -7.18 2.11 9.64
N ARG A 51 -6.44 1.15 10.20
CA ARG A 51 -7.02 0.17 11.11
C ARG A 51 -7.55 0.81 12.38
N MET A 52 -6.78 1.71 12.93
CA MET A 52 -7.19 2.39 14.16
C MET A 52 -8.43 3.22 13.95
N ASN A 53 -8.56 3.82 12.78
CA ASN A 53 -9.72 4.63 12.45
C ASN A 53 -10.91 3.80 11.97
N ARG A 54 -10.73 2.48 11.91
CA ARG A 54 -11.79 1.56 11.48
C ARG A 54 -12.37 1.92 10.13
N ILE A 55 -11.50 2.34 9.23
CA ILE A 55 -11.90 2.67 7.87
C ILE A 55 -12.33 1.39 7.16
N ARG A 56 -13.51 1.42 6.57
CA ARG A 56 -14.02 0.28 5.81
C ARG A 56 -13.90 0.56 4.32
N LEU A 57 -13.32 -0.38 3.60
CA LEU A 57 -13.16 -0.27 2.17
C LEU A 57 -14.04 -1.29 1.46
N LEU A 58 -14.56 -0.89 0.32
CA LEU A 58 -15.41 -1.75 -0.51
C LEU A 58 -14.88 -1.74 -1.94
N PRO A 59 -15.20 -2.77 -2.73
CA PRO A 59 -14.85 -2.72 -4.15
C PRO A 59 -15.39 -1.44 -4.79
N GLY A 60 -14.54 -0.81 -5.60
CA GLY A 60 -14.87 0.46 -6.22
C GLY A 60 -14.28 1.67 -5.52
N ASP A 61 -13.83 1.51 -4.27
CA ASP A 61 -13.23 2.63 -3.56
C ASP A 61 -11.84 2.93 -4.12
N LYS A 62 -11.55 4.21 -4.28
CA LYS A 62 -10.23 4.66 -4.68
C LYS A 62 -9.37 4.88 -3.46
N VAL A 63 -8.14 4.43 -3.53
CA VAL A 63 -7.23 4.46 -2.38
C VAL A 63 -5.86 4.90 -2.81
N LYS A 64 -5.12 5.45 -1.86
CA LYS A 64 -3.71 5.74 -2.02
C LYS A 64 -2.94 4.60 -1.38
N VAL A 65 -1.99 4.06 -2.12
CA VAL A 65 -1.21 2.90 -1.70
C VAL A 65 0.26 3.28 -1.67
N GLU A 66 0.93 2.90 -0.59
CA GLU A 66 2.38 3.01 -0.50
C GLU A 66 2.98 1.66 -0.83
N MET A 67 3.97 1.65 -1.70
CA MET A 67 4.65 0.44 -2.13
C MET A 67 6.15 0.62 -2.00
N SER A 68 6.84 -0.46 -1.63
CA SER A 68 8.29 -0.47 -1.69
C SER A 68 8.72 -0.63 -3.14
N PRO A 69 9.73 0.13 -3.60
CA PRO A 69 10.26 -0.09 -4.94
C PRO A 69 10.91 -1.46 -5.11
N TYR A 70 11.14 -2.15 -4.00
CA TYR A 70 11.76 -3.47 -4.03
C TYR A 70 10.72 -4.60 -4.06
N ASP A 71 9.45 -4.28 -3.90
CA ASP A 71 8.39 -5.29 -3.95
C ASP A 71 7.12 -4.62 -4.48
N LEU A 72 6.95 -4.70 -5.78
CA LEU A 72 5.83 -4.02 -6.44
C LEU A 72 4.58 -4.90 -6.53
N SER A 73 4.57 -6.03 -5.83
CA SER A 73 3.40 -6.90 -5.80
C SER A 73 2.53 -6.69 -4.55
N LYS A 74 3.02 -5.92 -3.59
CA LYS A 74 2.33 -5.68 -2.33
C LYS A 74 2.36 -4.22 -2.00
N GLY A 75 1.36 -3.79 -1.23
CA GLY A 75 1.30 -2.41 -0.82
C GLY A 75 0.55 -2.22 0.47
N ARG A 76 0.55 -1.00 0.95
CA ARG A 76 -0.16 -0.62 2.17
C ARG A 76 -1.06 0.55 1.84
N ILE A 77 -2.35 0.39 2.15
CA ILE A 77 -3.33 1.44 1.91
C ILE A 77 -3.23 2.46 3.04
N THR A 78 -2.93 3.70 2.67
CA THR A 78 -2.72 4.76 3.65
C THR A 78 -3.84 5.79 3.66
N TYR A 79 -4.67 5.81 2.64
CA TYR A 79 -5.68 6.84 2.53
C TYR A 79 -6.78 6.39 1.57
N ARG A 80 -8.01 6.73 1.89
CA ARG A 80 -9.14 6.54 0.97
C ARG A 80 -9.44 7.87 0.31
N VAL A 81 -9.34 7.87 -0.99
CA VAL A 81 -9.55 9.10 -1.76
C VAL A 81 -11.02 9.47 -1.84
#